data_86d42d94ce64be9a6ff1ca37aefc9772
#
_entry.id   86d42d94ce64be9a6ff1ca37aefc9772
#
_cell.length_a   1.000
_cell.length_b   1.000
_cell.length_c   1.000
_cell.angle_alpha   90.00
_cell.angle_beta   90.00
_cell.angle_gamma   90.00
#
_symmetry.space_group_name_H-M   'P 1'
#
loop_
_entity.id
_entity.type
_entity.pdbx_description
1 polymer ?
#
loop_
_entity_poly.entity_id
_entity_poly.type
_entity_poly.pdbx_seq_one_letter_code
_entity_poly.pdbx_strand_id
1 'polypeptide(L)'
;MAAAIAFSAVAEPIAAELVAPRSQPAGKTAVPMPSRSVLDPDYAPQMMSPGPFSDVSASPADANATVRIGIQQTTAVNVLQPGDGGFLDRTKDRIREAFGSRRVEFMTLTRGELAEAIRNGDVDFVIGQSDFIAQAQMENNLRLIASFWPVEARDVNSVASAVFFTKAQSLDVQSLAQLGDHAVAAISPDSFPGYLVPLYELSRRGYAPGYLQELYFTGPPYENVTRDVLSGKAAAGILPACVLEALDRQKKISLSDFRIINPRRETELQCSHSTDVFPSLTVASLQKTDGNTQKTMATALYLMPHTGKEAQWALPASMQSVLDVFYRLKIGPYQYLAQWSIQRFVKENAAEVAVALIFILMVVSYAAVLQMMVRRKTLALRKSMQERQRYEQEIAASREHIAAIERTGIIGQMSSMIAHELKQPLGAINLSSRPLVMSTACSRLEPCAPSAA
;
A
#
# COMPACT_ATOMS: atom_id res chain seq x y z
N MET A 1 -27.37 29.28 0.07
CA MET A 1 -26.29 30.25 0.33
C MET A 1 -25.09 29.46 0.85
N ALA A 2 -24.16 29.14 -0.03
CA ALA A 2 -22.93 28.36 0.22
C ALA A 2 -21.79 29.34 0.53
N ALA A 3 -21.12 29.13 1.65
CA ALA A 3 -19.90 29.85 1.99
C ALA A 3 -18.71 28.91 1.75
N ALA A 4 -17.99 29.18 0.67
CA ALA A 4 -16.71 28.57 0.35
C ALA A 4 -15.61 29.24 1.19
N ILE A 5 -14.91 28.46 2.01
CA ILE A 5 -13.71 28.92 2.70
C ILE A 5 -12.50 28.46 1.87
N ALA A 6 -11.87 29.42 1.21
CA ALA A 6 -10.61 29.25 0.51
C ALA A 6 -9.47 29.27 1.54
N PHE A 7 -8.70 28.16 1.62
CA PHE A 7 -7.41 28.12 2.33
C PHE A 7 -6.31 28.49 1.33
N SER A 8 -5.75 29.67 1.53
CA SER A 8 -4.57 30.15 0.79
C SER A 8 -3.32 29.64 1.53
N ALA A 9 -2.60 28.69 0.93
CA ALA A 9 -1.29 28.25 1.43
C ALA A 9 -0.20 29.18 0.88
N VAL A 10 0.41 29.93 1.76
CA VAL A 10 1.63 30.69 1.50
C VAL A 10 2.80 29.71 1.60
N ALA A 11 3.46 29.45 0.46
CA ALA A 11 4.72 28.73 0.41
C ALA A 11 5.86 29.76 0.38
N GLU A 12 6.64 29.81 1.44
CA GLU A 12 7.94 30.49 1.44
C GLU A 12 9.04 29.52 0.98
N PRO A 13 10.02 29.97 0.18
CA PRO A 13 11.13 29.15 -0.24
C PRO A 13 12.24 29.15 0.84
N ILE A 14 12.53 27.97 1.38
CA ILE A 14 13.71 27.79 2.25
C ILE A 14 14.95 27.68 1.38
N ALA A 15 15.80 28.68 1.47
CA ALA A 15 17.12 28.70 0.86
C ALA A 15 18.01 27.58 1.42
N ALA A 16 18.59 26.79 0.53
CA ALA A 16 19.59 25.77 0.86
C ALA A 16 20.92 26.45 1.20
N GLU A 17 21.26 26.44 2.48
CA GLU A 17 22.57 26.83 2.98
C GLU A 17 23.49 25.60 3.02
N LEU A 18 24.54 25.63 2.19
CA LEU A 18 25.61 24.63 2.16
C LEU A 18 26.37 24.66 3.48
N VAL A 19 26.19 23.67 4.34
CA VAL A 19 27.03 23.44 5.49
C VAL A 19 27.99 22.28 5.20
N ALA A 20 29.29 22.59 5.17
CA ALA A 20 30.37 21.62 5.06
C ALA A 20 30.40 20.65 6.26
N PRO A 21 30.86 19.40 6.10
CA PRO A 21 30.87 18.43 7.18
C PRO A 21 31.93 18.81 8.23
N ARG A 22 31.48 19.14 9.44
CA ARG A 22 32.32 19.23 10.62
C ARG A 22 32.69 17.82 11.07
N SER A 23 34.01 17.57 11.16
CA SER A 23 34.60 16.43 11.80
C SER A 23 34.14 16.33 13.26
N GLN A 24 33.47 15.25 13.64
CA GLN A 24 33.16 14.93 15.02
C GLN A 24 34.36 14.22 15.67
N PRO A 25 34.72 14.56 16.90
CA PRO A 25 35.73 13.82 17.66
C PRO A 25 35.14 12.49 18.17
N ALA A 26 35.96 11.45 18.11
CA ALA A 26 35.68 10.12 18.60
C ALA A 26 35.29 10.10 20.08
N GLY A 27 34.00 10.06 20.37
CA GLY A 27 33.44 9.77 21.68
C GLY A 27 33.15 8.27 21.78
N LYS A 28 33.96 7.56 22.56
CA LYS A 28 33.75 6.17 22.98
C LYS A 28 32.49 6.10 23.85
N THR A 29 31.34 5.76 23.31
CA THR A 29 30.22 5.23 24.08
C THR A 29 30.36 3.72 24.10
N ALA A 30 30.88 3.21 25.22
CA ALA A 30 30.87 1.79 25.52
C ALA A 30 29.44 1.29 25.59
N VAL A 31 29.10 0.38 24.70
CA VAL A 31 27.90 -0.46 24.82
C VAL A 31 28.06 -1.26 26.11
N PRO A 32 27.11 -1.25 27.06
CA PRO A 32 27.20 -2.08 28.24
C PRO A 32 27.18 -3.54 27.81
N MET A 33 28.28 -4.23 28.01
CA MET A 33 28.31 -5.69 27.96
C MET A 33 27.32 -6.24 28.98
N PRO A 34 26.53 -7.27 28.63
CA PRO A 34 25.74 -7.97 29.64
C PRO A 34 26.65 -8.53 30.70
N SER A 35 26.31 -8.24 31.96
CA SER A 35 27.01 -8.64 33.15
C SER A 35 27.31 -10.15 33.14
N ARG A 36 28.48 -10.49 33.58
CA ARG A 36 29.10 -11.75 33.95
C ARG A 36 28.16 -12.77 34.64
N SER A 37 27.24 -13.39 33.95
CA SER A 37 26.47 -14.51 34.52
C SER A 37 26.51 -15.78 33.65
N VAL A 38 27.34 -15.83 32.61
CA VAL A 38 27.48 -17.00 31.71
C VAL A 38 28.80 -17.76 31.96
N LEU A 39 29.59 -17.37 32.94
CA LEU A 39 30.81 -18.09 33.36
C LEU A 39 30.71 -18.47 34.83
N ASP A 40 29.65 -19.20 35.20
CA ASP A 40 29.58 -19.95 36.42
C ASP A 40 30.44 -21.22 36.22
N PRO A 41 31.55 -21.43 36.93
CA PRO A 41 32.40 -22.61 36.79
C PRO A 41 31.68 -23.90 37.18
N ASP A 42 30.51 -23.81 37.83
CA ASP A 42 29.66 -24.98 38.22
C ASP A 42 28.52 -25.26 37.21
N TYR A 43 28.41 -24.52 36.09
CA TYR A 43 27.53 -24.87 35.01
C TYR A 43 28.11 -26.04 34.18
N ALA A 44 27.98 -27.26 34.73
CA ALA A 44 28.10 -28.46 33.92
C ALA A 44 26.89 -28.51 32.98
N PRO A 45 27.06 -28.36 31.62
CA PRO A 45 25.95 -28.62 30.73
C PRO A 45 25.52 -30.09 31.01
N GLN A 46 24.29 -30.29 31.46
CA GLN A 46 23.67 -31.60 31.40
C GLN A 46 23.71 -32.00 29.92
N MET A 47 24.74 -32.77 29.58
CA MET A 47 24.72 -33.54 28.34
C MET A 47 23.47 -34.40 28.46
N MET A 48 22.39 -33.94 27.80
CA MET A 48 21.31 -34.86 27.45
C MET A 48 22.02 -35.99 26.71
N SER A 49 22.04 -37.15 27.35
CA SER A 49 22.43 -38.41 26.72
C SER A 49 21.73 -38.37 25.36
N PRO A 50 22.44 -38.55 24.23
CA PRO A 50 21.76 -38.73 22.97
C PRO A 50 20.81 -39.92 23.21
N GLY A 51 19.51 -39.61 23.30
CA GLY A 51 18.50 -40.66 23.25
C GLY A 51 18.85 -41.49 22.02
N PRO A 52 18.58 -42.80 22.04
CA PRO A 52 18.88 -43.61 20.90
C PRO A 52 18.30 -42.88 19.71
N PHE A 53 19.17 -42.46 18.77
CA PHE A 53 18.70 -42.10 17.46
C PHE A 53 17.85 -43.28 17.04
N SER A 54 16.54 -43.10 17.21
CA SER A 54 15.62 -44.01 16.54
C SER A 54 16.07 -43.89 15.10
N ASP A 55 16.69 -44.97 14.63
CA ASP A 55 16.86 -45.20 13.23
C ASP A 55 15.50 -44.95 12.62
N VAL A 56 15.31 -43.71 12.13
CA VAL A 56 14.33 -43.45 11.10
C VAL A 56 14.92 -44.25 9.94
N SER A 57 14.61 -45.55 9.95
CA SER A 57 14.72 -46.37 8.79
C SER A 57 13.92 -45.65 7.74
N ALA A 58 14.64 -44.81 6.96
CA ALA A 58 14.12 -44.28 5.73
C ALA A 58 13.64 -45.55 5.01
N SER A 59 12.32 -45.68 4.90
CA SER A 59 11.71 -46.67 4.01
C SER A 59 12.52 -46.61 2.74
N PRO A 60 13.09 -47.72 2.25
CA PRO A 60 13.91 -47.67 1.04
C PRO A 60 13.03 -47.00 0.01
N ALA A 61 13.37 -45.73 -0.32
CA ALA A 61 12.66 -44.98 -1.33
C ALA A 61 12.61 -45.94 -2.53
N ASP A 62 11.41 -46.29 -2.97
CA ASP A 62 11.20 -47.26 -4.02
C ASP A 62 12.25 -47.01 -5.11
N ALA A 63 13.20 -47.94 -5.26
CA ALA A 63 14.32 -47.80 -6.18
C ALA A 63 13.84 -47.56 -7.63
N ASN A 64 12.56 -47.75 -7.89
CA ASN A 64 11.85 -47.52 -9.15
C ASN A 64 10.98 -46.26 -9.20
N ALA A 65 10.89 -45.45 -8.13
CA ALA A 65 10.07 -44.25 -8.17
C ALA A 65 10.56 -43.24 -9.22
N THR A 66 9.68 -42.78 -10.08
CA THR A 66 9.98 -41.76 -11.08
C THR A 66 10.34 -40.43 -10.41
N VAL A 67 11.45 -39.83 -10.82
CA VAL A 67 11.86 -38.50 -10.40
C VAL A 67 11.24 -37.46 -11.34
N ARG A 68 10.40 -36.56 -10.81
CA ARG A 68 9.69 -35.54 -11.59
C ARG A 68 10.33 -34.19 -11.37
N ILE A 69 10.69 -33.52 -12.48
CA ILE A 69 11.37 -32.22 -12.46
C ILE A 69 10.55 -31.22 -13.24
N GLY A 70 9.97 -30.24 -12.53
CA GLY A 70 9.29 -29.12 -13.14
C GLY A 70 10.28 -28.05 -13.59
N ILE A 71 10.18 -27.61 -14.83
CA ILE A 71 11.03 -26.55 -15.39
C ILE A 71 10.14 -25.39 -15.78
N GLN A 72 10.42 -24.23 -15.21
CA GLN A 72 9.70 -23.01 -15.57
C GLN A 72 9.95 -22.64 -17.02
N GLN A 73 8.91 -22.42 -17.79
CA GLN A 73 9.01 -21.89 -19.15
C GLN A 73 9.61 -20.48 -19.11
N THR A 74 10.87 -20.38 -19.52
CA THR A 74 11.60 -19.10 -19.58
C THR A 74 12.37 -19.01 -20.89
N THR A 75 12.38 -17.84 -21.50
CA THR A 75 13.09 -17.58 -22.76
C THR A 75 14.54 -17.12 -22.56
N ALA A 76 14.88 -16.64 -21.35
CA ALA A 76 16.18 -16.00 -21.09
C ALA A 76 17.38 -16.95 -21.29
N VAL A 77 17.28 -18.19 -20.80
CA VAL A 77 18.39 -19.16 -20.88
C VAL A 77 18.71 -19.58 -22.32
N ASN A 78 17.68 -19.62 -23.17
CA ASN A 78 17.86 -20.03 -24.58
C ASN A 78 18.53 -18.95 -25.44
N VAL A 79 18.44 -17.69 -25.05
CA VAL A 79 19.06 -16.58 -25.80
C VAL A 79 20.53 -16.40 -25.43
N LEU A 80 20.90 -16.62 -24.16
CA LEU A 80 22.28 -16.41 -23.68
C LEU A 80 23.23 -17.52 -24.12
N GLN A 81 22.73 -18.70 -24.46
CA GLN A 81 23.56 -19.85 -24.89
C GLN A 81 22.99 -20.53 -26.16
N PRO A 82 23.07 -19.89 -27.32
CA PRO A 82 22.73 -20.54 -28.58
C PRO A 82 23.84 -21.48 -28.98
N GLY A 83 23.57 -22.76 -29.05
CA GLY A 83 24.51 -23.78 -29.52
C GLY A 83 23.92 -25.17 -29.35
N ASP A 84 24.55 -26.18 -29.96
CA ASP A 84 24.12 -27.58 -29.91
C ASP A 84 23.90 -28.05 -28.47
N GLY A 85 22.66 -28.32 -28.09
CA GLY A 85 22.28 -28.74 -26.75
C GLY A 85 22.56 -27.66 -25.70
N GLY A 86 21.73 -26.63 -25.64
CA GLY A 86 21.86 -25.54 -24.66
C GLY A 86 22.12 -26.04 -23.23
N PHE A 87 22.60 -25.17 -22.36
CA PHE A 87 22.96 -25.49 -20.97
C PHE A 87 21.91 -26.35 -20.25
N LEU A 88 20.63 -26.05 -20.47
CA LEU A 88 19.53 -26.79 -19.86
C LEU A 88 19.43 -28.24 -20.39
N ASP A 89 19.73 -28.49 -21.68
CA ASP A 89 19.67 -29.84 -22.26
C ASP A 89 20.85 -30.69 -21.75
N ARG A 90 22.04 -30.11 -21.67
CA ARG A 90 23.19 -30.77 -21.00
C ARG A 90 22.88 -31.09 -19.55
N THR A 91 22.19 -30.17 -18.85
CA THR A 91 21.74 -30.39 -17.46
C THR A 91 20.77 -31.55 -17.37
N LYS A 92 19.76 -31.63 -18.27
CA LYS A 92 18.83 -32.76 -18.33
C LYS A 92 19.53 -34.11 -18.58
N ASP A 93 20.48 -34.13 -19.50
CA ASP A 93 21.22 -35.34 -19.82
C ASP A 93 22.09 -35.79 -18.65
N ARG A 94 22.76 -34.84 -17.98
CA ARG A 94 23.56 -35.13 -16.78
C ARG A 94 22.71 -35.66 -15.64
N ILE A 95 21.51 -35.11 -15.44
CA ILE A 95 20.56 -35.59 -14.43
C ILE A 95 20.12 -37.04 -14.78
N ARG A 96 19.73 -37.30 -16.03
CA ARG A 96 19.37 -38.69 -16.46
C ARG A 96 20.47 -39.68 -16.19
N GLU A 97 21.72 -39.34 -16.54
CA GLU A 97 22.91 -40.17 -16.30
C GLU A 97 23.09 -40.44 -14.80
N ALA A 98 22.98 -39.44 -13.96
CA ALA A 98 23.22 -39.56 -12.52
C ALA A 98 22.13 -40.41 -11.81
N PHE A 99 20.90 -40.38 -12.29
CA PHE A 99 19.82 -41.21 -11.75
C PHE A 99 19.79 -42.64 -12.31
N GLY A 100 20.60 -42.92 -13.35
CA GLY A 100 20.81 -44.26 -13.86
C GLY A 100 19.54 -44.98 -14.30
N SER A 101 19.15 -46.03 -13.61
CA SER A 101 17.97 -46.83 -13.95
C SER A 101 16.64 -46.21 -13.56
N ARG A 102 16.65 -45.18 -12.73
CA ARG A 102 15.39 -44.48 -12.33
C ARG A 102 14.86 -43.65 -13.50
N ARG A 103 13.55 -43.69 -13.71
CA ARG A 103 12.88 -42.84 -14.69
C ARG A 103 12.94 -41.38 -14.24
N VAL A 104 13.39 -40.49 -15.12
CA VAL A 104 13.42 -39.05 -14.89
C VAL A 104 12.49 -38.39 -15.90
N GLU A 105 11.47 -37.68 -15.40
CA GLU A 105 10.51 -36.94 -16.22
C GLU A 105 10.74 -35.45 -16.06
N PHE A 106 10.89 -34.73 -17.17
CA PHE A 106 10.99 -33.27 -17.21
C PHE A 106 9.68 -32.71 -17.76
N MET A 107 9.08 -31.78 -17.00
CA MET A 107 7.86 -31.09 -17.37
C MET A 107 8.15 -29.60 -17.52
N THR A 108 8.00 -29.06 -18.74
CA THR A 108 8.10 -27.61 -18.94
C THR A 108 6.74 -26.98 -18.70
N LEU A 109 6.65 -26.16 -17.68
CA LEU A 109 5.41 -25.62 -17.15
C LEU A 109 5.46 -24.09 -17.12
N THR A 110 4.32 -23.46 -17.31
CA THR A 110 4.17 -22.03 -17.05
C THR A 110 4.35 -21.74 -15.54
N ARG A 111 4.52 -20.47 -15.18
CA ARG A 111 4.67 -20.06 -13.76
C ARG A 111 3.50 -20.56 -12.89
N GLY A 112 2.27 -20.46 -13.40
CA GLY A 112 1.06 -20.87 -12.67
C GLY A 112 0.95 -22.38 -12.50
N GLU A 113 1.15 -23.14 -13.59
CA GLU A 113 1.14 -24.62 -13.57
C GLU A 113 2.24 -25.18 -12.66
N LEU A 114 3.44 -24.58 -12.69
CA LEU A 114 4.55 -25.00 -11.83
C LEU A 114 4.26 -24.73 -10.36
N ALA A 115 3.65 -23.60 -10.03
CA ALA A 115 3.21 -23.29 -8.67
C ALA A 115 2.14 -24.29 -8.18
N GLU A 116 1.22 -24.69 -9.04
CA GLU A 116 0.23 -25.71 -8.72
C GLU A 116 0.86 -27.10 -8.51
N ALA A 117 1.76 -27.51 -9.40
CA ALA A 117 2.50 -28.76 -9.27
C ALA A 117 3.34 -28.83 -7.99
N ILE A 118 3.89 -27.71 -7.52
CA ILE A 118 4.58 -27.62 -6.23
C ILE A 118 3.59 -27.82 -5.07
N ARG A 119 2.45 -27.12 -5.08
CA ARG A 119 1.44 -27.24 -4.00
C ARG A 119 0.87 -28.64 -3.90
N ASN A 120 0.61 -29.27 -5.05
CA ASN A 120 0.06 -30.62 -5.10
C ASN A 120 1.12 -31.68 -4.80
N GLY A 121 2.41 -31.32 -4.85
CA GLY A 121 3.49 -32.28 -4.70
C GLY A 121 3.68 -33.18 -5.95
N ASP A 122 3.32 -32.71 -7.14
CA ASP A 122 3.42 -33.47 -8.39
C ASP A 122 4.84 -33.53 -8.93
N VAL A 123 5.75 -32.70 -8.38
CA VAL A 123 7.17 -32.64 -8.71
C VAL A 123 8.04 -32.95 -7.50
N ASP A 124 9.26 -33.36 -7.72
CA ASP A 124 10.29 -33.59 -6.70
C ASP A 124 11.31 -32.45 -6.69
N PHE A 125 11.65 -31.94 -7.90
CA PHE A 125 12.54 -30.82 -8.10
C PHE A 125 11.91 -29.76 -8.99
N VAL A 126 12.40 -28.54 -8.83
CA VAL A 126 11.97 -27.39 -9.62
C VAL A 126 13.20 -26.65 -10.13
N ILE A 127 13.19 -26.28 -11.40
CA ILE A 127 14.18 -25.39 -12.02
C ILE A 127 13.42 -24.13 -12.46
N GLY A 128 13.69 -23.00 -11.83
CA GLY A 128 12.97 -21.77 -12.09
C GLY A 128 13.80 -20.52 -11.86
N GLN A 129 13.28 -19.38 -12.29
CA GLN A 129 13.90 -18.09 -12.04
C GLN A 129 13.89 -17.77 -10.53
N SER A 130 14.87 -16.99 -10.09
CA SER A 130 15.07 -16.68 -8.67
C SER A 130 13.85 -16.04 -8.01
N ASP A 131 13.09 -15.19 -8.71
CA ASP A 131 11.87 -14.59 -8.21
C ASP A 131 10.78 -15.64 -7.94
N PHE A 132 10.59 -16.58 -8.87
CA PHE A 132 9.64 -17.67 -8.68
C PHE A 132 10.07 -18.58 -7.52
N ILE A 133 11.36 -18.97 -7.51
CA ILE A 133 11.92 -19.84 -6.47
C ILE A 133 11.86 -19.18 -5.08
N ALA A 134 12.18 -17.89 -4.97
CA ALA A 134 12.10 -17.15 -3.70
C ALA A 134 10.66 -17.10 -3.16
N GLN A 135 9.69 -16.85 -4.03
CA GLN A 135 8.28 -16.91 -3.66
C GLN A 135 7.86 -18.32 -3.22
N ALA A 136 8.15 -19.32 -4.03
CA ALA A 136 7.81 -20.71 -3.75
C ALA A 136 8.51 -21.25 -2.49
N GLN A 137 9.73 -20.79 -2.20
CA GLN A 137 10.45 -21.11 -0.96
C GLN A 137 9.73 -20.61 0.27
N MET A 138 9.21 -19.39 0.24
CA MET A 138 8.43 -18.85 1.35
C MET A 138 7.09 -19.57 1.56
N GLU A 139 6.42 -19.94 0.47
CA GLU A 139 5.09 -20.55 0.52
C GLU A 139 5.13 -22.05 0.81
N ASN A 140 6.16 -22.77 0.34
CA ASN A 140 6.21 -24.24 0.32
C ASN A 140 7.49 -24.83 0.94
N ASN A 141 8.31 -24.02 1.63
CA ASN A 141 9.55 -24.47 2.28
C ASN A 141 10.50 -25.26 1.34
N LEU A 142 10.71 -24.79 0.13
CA LEU A 142 11.64 -25.43 -0.80
C LEU A 142 13.08 -25.36 -0.28
N ARG A 143 13.86 -26.40 -0.57
CA ARG A 143 15.31 -26.44 -0.30
C ARG A 143 16.08 -26.12 -1.56
N LEU A 144 16.87 -25.07 -1.53
CA LEU A 144 17.73 -24.69 -2.65
C LEU A 144 18.84 -25.72 -2.82
N ILE A 145 19.08 -26.15 -4.05
CA ILE A 145 20.09 -27.15 -4.39
C ILE A 145 21.28 -26.51 -5.09
N ALA A 146 21.03 -25.75 -6.18
CA ALA A 146 22.10 -25.16 -6.99
C ALA A 146 21.57 -23.89 -7.67
N SER A 147 22.47 -22.96 -8.00
CA SER A 147 22.16 -21.79 -8.81
C SER A 147 23.02 -21.71 -10.05
N PHE A 148 22.44 -21.20 -11.12
CA PHE A 148 23.08 -21.00 -12.42
C PHE A 148 24.17 -19.92 -12.32
N TRP A 149 25.35 -20.24 -12.85
CA TRP A 149 26.50 -19.34 -12.89
C TRP A 149 27.08 -19.30 -14.32
N PRO A 150 26.72 -18.27 -15.11
CA PRO A 150 27.31 -18.06 -16.44
C PRO A 150 28.70 -17.41 -16.34
N VAL A 151 29.47 -17.51 -17.41
CA VAL A 151 30.82 -16.93 -17.47
C VAL A 151 30.87 -15.42 -17.42
N GLU A 152 29.77 -14.76 -17.79
CA GLU A 152 29.64 -13.31 -17.79
C GLU A 152 29.47 -12.73 -16.37
N ALA A 153 29.11 -13.55 -15.38
CA ALA A 153 28.87 -13.12 -14.01
C ALA A 153 30.06 -13.47 -13.09
N ARG A 154 30.38 -12.58 -12.18
CA ARG A 154 31.43 -12.76 -11.19
C ARG A 154 31.11 -13.88 -10.19
N ASP A 155 29.85 -13.97 -9.79
CA ASP A 155 29.34 -14.99 -8.88
C ASP A 155 27.84 -15.28 -9.13
N VAL A 156 27.29 -16.23 -8.39
CA VAL A 156 25.90 -16.71 -8.54
C VAL A 156 24.84 -15.67 -8.12
N ASN A 157 25.21 -14.65 -7.34
CA ASN A 157 24.28 -13.60 -6.92
C ASN A 157 24.25 -12.44 -7.92
N SER A 158 25.15 -12.42 -8.90
CA SER A 158 25.39 -11.30 -9.82
C SER A 158 25.05 -11.66 -11.28
N VAL A 159 24.02 -12.48 -11.49
CA VAL A 159 23.71 -13.06 -12.82
C VAL A 159 22.65 -12.29 -13.57
N ALA A 160 21.57 -11.87 -12.91
CA ALA A 160 20.43 -11.22 -13.52
C ALA A 160 20.45 -9.72 -13.25
N SER A 161 20.23 -8.91 -14.28
CA SER A 161 20.08 -7.46 -14.22
C SER A 161 19.22 -7.00 -15.39
N ALA A 162 18.89 -5.72 -15.46
CA ALA A 162 18.19 -5.12 -16.58
C ALA A 162 19.06 -4.08 -17.29
N VAL A 163 18.79 -3.90 -18.56
CA VAL A 163 19.33 -2.80 -19.36
C VAL A 163 18.21 -1.92 -19.88
N PHE A 164 18.28 -0.62 -19.59
CA PHE A 164 17.50 0.40 -20.28
C PHE A 164 18.30 0.92 -21.48
N PHE A 165 17.69 0.98 -22.62
CA PHE A 165 18.37 1.44 -23.82
C PHE A 165 17.45 2.24 -24.73
N THR A 166 18.03 3.07 -25.57
CA THR A 166 17.36 3.88 -26.60
C THR A 166 18.14 3.79 -27.90
N LYS A 167 17.59 4.28 -29.00
CA LYS A 167 18.30 4.39 -30.27
C LYS A 167 19.52 5.33 -30.11
N ALA A 168 20.67 4.94 -30.64
CA ALA A 168 21.94 5.64 -30.44
C ALA A 168 21.88 7.15 -30.76
N GLN A 169 21.15 7.52 -31.82
CA GLN A 169 21.02 8.89 -32.28
C GLN A 169 19.87 9.67 -31.66
N SER A 170 19.00 9.02 -30.86
CA SER A 170 17.88 9.71 -30.22
C SER A 170 18.36 10.59 -29.07
N LEU A 171 17.83 11.80 -29.00
CA LEU A 171 18.05 12.74 -27.89
C LEU A 171 16.86 12.81 -26.94
N ASP A 172 15.75 12.13 -27.24
CA ASP A 172 14.50 12.20 -26.50
C ASP A 172 14.63 11.68 -25.08
N VAL A 173 15.35 10.57 -24.92
CA VAL A 173 15.56 9.93 -23.61
C VAL A 173 17.04 9.74 -23.36
N GLN A 174 17.61 10.51 -22.45
CA GLN A 174 19.03 10.46 -22.06
C GLN A 174 19.24 9.90 -20.63
N SER A 175 18.20 9.91 -19.81
CA SER A 175 18.26 9.48 -18.42
C SER A 175 16.96 8.79 -18.00
N LEU A 176 16.99 8.11 -16.88
CA LEU A 176 15.80 7.47 -16.29
C LEU A 176 14.69 8.50 -15.96
N ALA A 177 15.07 9.75 -15.67
CA ALA A 177 14.13 10.83 -15.36
C ALA A 177 13.24 11.25 -16.54
N GLN A 178 13.61 10.88 -17.77
CA GLN A 178 12.87 11.24 -18.97
C GLN A 178 11.99 10.08 -19.50
N LEU A 179 12.02 8.92 -18.84
CA LEU A 179 11.22 7.76 -19.28
C LEU A 179 9.72 7.91 -19.02
N GLY A 180 9.33 8.74 -18.03
CA GLY A 180 7.94 8.82 -17.57
C GLY A 180 6.93 9.22 -18.62
N ASP A 181 7.31 10.13 -19.51
CA ASP A 181 6.43 10.72 -20.51
C ASP A 181 6.64 10.14 -21.93
N HIS A 182 7.32 8.98 -22.01
CA HIS A 182 7.66 8.37 -23.29
C HIS A 182 7.22 6.90 -23.34
N ALA A 183 6.91 6.44 -24.54
CA ALA A 183 6.60 5.03 -24.76
C ALA A 183 7.83 4.15 -24.51
N VAL A 184 7.67 3.17 -23.62
CA VAL A 184 8.72 2.23 -23.22
C VAL A 184 8.26 0.80 -23.55
N ALA A 185 9.08 0.08 -24.29
CA ALA A 185 8.82 -1.33 -24.64
C ALA A 185 9.53 -2.27 -23.68
N ALA A 186 8.82 -3.26 -23.16
CA ALA A 186 9.39 -4.37 -22.38
C ALA A 186 8.92 -5.72 -22.92
N ILE A 187 9.53 -6.83 -22.47
CA ILE A 187 9.20 -8.15 -23.03
C ILE A 187 7.91 -8.73 -22.46
N SER A 188 7.73 -8.73 -21.14
CA SER A 188 6.62 -9.37 -20.44
C SER A 188 6.51 -8.85 -19.01
N PRO A 189 5.30 -8.75 -18.45
CA PRO A 189 5.09 -8.41 -17.03
C PRO A 189 5.62 -9.48 -16.07
N ASP A 190 5.78 -10.72 -16.53
CA ASP A 190 6.30 -11.85 -15.74
C ASP A 190 7.82 -11.94 -15.75
N SER A 191 8.52 -11.06 -16.47
CA SER A 191 9.97 -11.09 -16.55
C SER A 191 10.62 -10.45 -15.33
N PHE A 192 11.27 -11.23 -14.48
CA PHE A 192 11.97 -10.70 -13.31
C PHE A 192 13.03 -9.66 -13.73
N PRO A 193 14.06 -10.00 -14.53
CA PRO A 193 15.06 -9.01 -14.92
C PRO A 193 14.56 -8.00 -15.96
N GLY A 194 13.56 -8.34 -16.77
CA GLY A 194 13.05 -7.44 -17.84
C GLY A 194 11.92 -6.52 -17.41
N TYR A 195 11.38 -6.65 -16.19
CA TYR A 195 10.30 -5.81 -15.70
C TYR A 195 10.38 -5.51 -14.21
N LEU A 196 10.44 -6.51 -13.32
CA LEU A 196 10.41 -6.26 -11.88
C LEU A 196 11.68 -5.57 -11.37
N VAL A 197 12.85 -5.96 -11.86
CA VAL A 197 14.14 -5.33 -11.51
C VAL A 197 14.18 -3.85 -11.98
N PRO A 198 13.78 -3.49 -13.21
CA PRO A 198 13.58 -2.10 -13.63
C PRO A 198 12.68 -1.29 -12.71
N LEU A 199 11.51 -1.83 -12.34
CA LEU A 199 10.60 -1.14 -11.43
C LEU A 199 11.22 -0.93 -10.03
N TYR A 200 11.97 -1.91 -9.54
CA TYR A 200 12.70 -1.79 -8.29
C TYR A 200 13.74 -0.69 -8.34
N GLU A 201 14.53 -0.61 -9.42
CA GLU A 201 15.51 0.48 -9.61
C GLU A 201 14.85 1.85 -9.63
N LEU A 202 13.75 2.01 -10.35
CA LEU A 202 12.97 3.25 -10.37
C LEU A 202 12.42 3.59 -8.99
N SER A 203 11.84 2.62 -8.28
CA SER A 203 11.34 2.81 -6.92
C SER A 203 12.45 3.21 -5.93
N ARG A 204 13.67 2.65 -6.06
CA ARG A 204 14.82 3.04 -5.23
C ARG A 204 15.24 4.49 -5.42
N ARG A 205 15.08 4.99 -6.64
CA ARG A 205 15.36 6.38 -7.02
C ARG A 205 14.24 7.35 -6.65
N GLY A 206 13.15 6.86 -6.05
CA GLY A 206 12.03 7.68 -5.59
C GLY A 206 10.95 7.93 -6.63
N TYR A 207 11.00 7.27 -7.79
CA TYR A 207 9.90 7.35 -8.75
C TYR A 207 8.66 6.61 -8.23
N ALA A 208 7.50 7.23 -8.43
CA ALA A 208 6.23 6.66 -7.98
C ALA A 208 5.85 5.37 -8.73
N PRO A 209 5.05 4.48 -8.13
CA PRO A 209 4.42 3.40 -8.87
C PRO A 209 3.64 3.96 -10.06
N GLY A 210 3.81 3.34 -11.24
CA GLY A 210 3.20 3.84 -12.48
C GLY A 210 3.94 5.00 -13.15
N TYR A 211 5.19 5.26 -12.74
CA TYR A 211 6.03 6.28 -13.38
C TYR A 211 6.15 6.11 -14.90
N LEU A 212 6.31 4.87 -15.38
CA LEU A 212 6.31 4.56 -16.81
C LEU A 212 4.85 4.52 -17.31
N GLN A 213 4.33 5.69 -17.72
CA GLN A 213 2.91 5.85 -18.08
C GLN A 213 2.54 5.12 -19.36
N GLU A 214 3.45 5.07 -20.34
CA GLU A 214 3.26 4.42 -21.64
C GLU A 214 4.11 3.15 -21.78
N LEU A 215 4.17 2.35 -20.71
CA LEU A 215 4.83 1.04 -20.76
C LEU A 215 3.93 0.01 -21.43
N TYR A 216 4.46 -0.70 -22.42
CA TYR A 216 3.76 -1.82 -23.06
C TYR A 216 4.68 -3.04 -23.26
N PHE A 217 4.06 -4.20 -23.42
CA PHE A 217 4.75 -5.47 -23.55
C PHE A 217 4.66 -5.99 -24.99
N THR A 218 5.82 -6.32 -25.56
CA THR A 218 5.91 -6.80 -26.94
C THR A 218 5.67 -8.31 -27.06
N GLY A 219 5.84 -9.05 -25.96
CA GLY A 219 5.95 -10.49 -26.00
C GLY A 219 7.25 -10.99 -26.68
N PRO A 220 7.54 -12.30 -26.57
CA PRO A 220 8.69 -12.91 -27.25
C PRO A 220 8.55 -12.85 -28.78
N PRO A 221 9.67 -12.88 -29.54
CA PRO A 221 11.05 -12.91 -29.06
C PRO A 221 11.58 -11.53 -28.62
N TYR A 222 12.76 -11.49 -28.01
CA TYR A 222 13.41 -10.26 -27.51
C TYR A 222 13.65 -9.22 -28.61
N GLU A 223 13.83 -9.63 -29.85
CA GLU A 223 14.00 -8.77 -31.04
C GLU A 223 12.80 -7.83 -31.26
N ASN A 224 11.62 -8.17 -30.74
CA ASN A 224 10.47 -7.30 -30.83
C ASN A 224 10.70 -5.97 -30.12
N VAL A 225 11.32 -6.01 -28.93
CA VAL A 225 11.65 -4.79 -28.15
C VAL A 225 12.66 -3.92 -28.91
N THR A 226 13.75 -4.53 -29.42
CA THR A 226 14.77 -3.79 -30.16
C THR A 226 14.24 -3.19 -31.46
N ARG A 227 13.36 -3.91 -32.16
CA ARG A 227 12.70 -3.44 -33.38
C ARG A 227 11.78 -2.25 -33.10
N ASP A 228 11.00 -2.29 -32.03
CA ASP A 228 10.11 -1.20 -31.66
C ASP A 228 10.89 0.07 -31.29
N VAL A 229 12.07 -0.05 -30.66
CA VAL A 229 12.97 1.07 -30.38
C VAL A 229 13.60 1.61 -31.68
N LEU A 230 14.08 0.74 -32.56
CA LEU A 230 14.72 1.18 -33.82
C LEU A 230 13.73 1.86 -34.77
N SER A 231 12.47 1.39 -34.81
CA SER A 231 11.41 1.98 -35.63
C SER A 231 10.87 3.30 -35.06
N GLY A 232 11.22 3.65 -33.82
CA GLY A 232 10.69 4.84 -33.13
C GLY A 232 9.29 4.66 -32.55
N LYS A 233 8.73 3.45 -32.55
CA LYS A 233 7.47 3.12 -31.87
C LYS A 233 7.61 3.21 -30.35
N ALA A 234 8.79 2.86 -29.82
CA ALA A 234 9.18 3.09 -28.43
C ALA A 234 10.39 4.02 -28.40
N ALA A 235 10.39 4.99 -27.50
CA ALA A 235 11.53 5.88 -27.26
C ALA A 235 12.65 5.16 -26.51
N ALA A 236 12.28 4.18 -25.68
CA ALA A 236 13.22 3.34 -24.95
C ALA A 236 12.75 1.89 -24.85
N GLY A 237 13.68 0.99 -24.62
CA GLY A 237 13.42 -0.43 -24.39
C GLY A 237 14.02 -0.90 -23.06
N ILE A 238 13.41 -1.95 -22.52
CA ILE A 238 13.88 -2.66 -21.33
C ILE A 238 14.07 -4.13 -21.70
N LEU A 239 15.28 -4.64 -21.48
CA LEU A 239 15.60 -6.07 -21.67
C LEU A 239 16.40 -6.59 -20.48
N PRO A 240 16.41 -7.90 -20.25
CA PRO A 240 17.41 -8.52 -19.39
C PRO A 240 18.83 -8.19 -19.87
N ALA A 241 19.75 -7.99 -18.95
CA ALA A 241 21.16 -7.81 -19.29
C ALA A 241 21.69 -8.98 -20.11
N CYS A 242 22.76 -8.76 -20.87
CA CYS A 242 23.36 -9.71 -21.80
C CYS A 242 22.52 -10.08 -23.04
N VAL A 243 21.25 -9.71 -23.09
CA VAL A 243 20.39 -10.02 -24.26
C VAL A 243 20.81 -9.21 -25.50
N LEU A 244 21.13 -7.92 -25.35
CA LEU A 244 21.61 -7.10 -26.47
C LEU A 244 22.89 -7.66 -27.07
N GLU A 245 23.85 -8.02 -26.23
CA GLU A 245 25.12 -8.63 -26.66
C GLU A 245 24.89 -10.00 -27.30
N ALA A 246 23.93 -10.79 -26.79
CA ALA A 246 23.58 -12.07 -27.39
C ALA A 246 22.95 -11.91 -28.79
N LEU A 247 22.06 -10.95 -28.95
CA LEU A 247 21.45 -10.64 -30.25
C LEU A 247 22.47 -10.09 -31.26
N ASP A 248 23.44 -9.30 -30.82
CA ASP A 248 24.53 -8.81 -31.64
C ASP A 248 25.44 -9.96 -32.10
N ARG A 249 25.86 -10.86 -31.19
CA ARG A 249 26.60 -12.08 -31.55
C ARG A 249 25.86 -12.96 -32.56
N GLN A 250 24.52 -12.99 -32.49
CA GLN A 250 23.69 -13.69 -33.47
C GLN A 250 23.47 -12.90 -34.77
N LYS A 251 24.05 -11.68 -34.91
CA LYS A 251 23.90 -10.79 -36.06
C LYS A 251 22.44 -10.40 -36.34
N LYS A 252 21.59 -10.39 -35.33
CA LYS A 252 20.20 -9.95 -35.42
C LYS A 252 20.01 -8.46 -35.23
N ILE A 253 20.94 -7.82 -34.51
CA ILE A 253 21.02 -6.37 -34.28
C ILE A 253 22.50 -5.95 -34.36
N SER A 254 22.75 -4.64 -34.33
CA SER A 254 24.08 -4.08 -34.07
C SER A 254 24.02 -3.27 -32.75
N LEU A 255 24.92 -3.55 -31.82
CA LEU A 255 25.00 -2.83 -30.54
C LEU A 255 25.23 -1.32 -30.74
N SER A 256 25.92 -0.92 -31.85
CA SER A 256 26.15 0.49 -32.19
C SER A 256 24.88 1.28 -32.47
N ASP A 257 23.77 0.61 -32.79
CA ASP A 257 22.49 1.24 -33.04
C ASP A 257 21.76 1.68 -31.75
N PHE A 258 22.29 1.29 -30.60
CA PHE A 258 21.70 1.53 -29.30
C PHE A 258 22.64 2.29 -28.36
N ARG A 259 22.04 3.08 -27.47
CA ARG A 259 22.71 3.74 -26.37
C ARG A 259 22.06 3.26 -25.05
N ILE A 260 22.90 2.84 -24.12
CA ILE A 260 22.47 2.40 -22.80
C ILE A 260 22.15 3.63 -21.95
N ILE A 261 20.99 3.61 -21.31
CA ILE A 261 20.54 4.60 -20.33
C ILE A 261 20.97 4.14 -18.95
N ASN A 262 21.55 5.03 -18.14
CA ASN A 262 22.05 4.73 -16.80
C ASN A 262 23.04 3.54 -16.75
N PRO A 263 24.10 3.53 -17.58
CA PRO A 263 25.03 2.43 -17.59
C PRO A 263 25.74 2.28 -16.24
N ARG A 264 25.74 1.07 -15.69
CA ARG A 264 26.53 0.69 -14.52
C ARG A 264 27.95 0.30 -14.95
N ARG A 265 28.93 0.66 -14.15
CA ARG A 265 30.35 0.35 -14.40
C ARG A 265 30.88 -0.72 -13.44
N GLU A 266 30.00 -1.43 -12.79
CA GLU A 266 30.34 -2.49 -11.86
C GLU A 266 30.89 -3.68 -12.61
N THR A 267 31.94 -4.31 -12.08
CA THR A 267 32.62 -5.45 -12.71
C THR A 267 31.98 -6.80 -12.40
N GLU A 268 30.81 -6.79 -11.76
CA GLU A 268 30.12 -8.00 -11.30
C GLU A 268 29.46 -8.77 -12.45
N LEU A 269 29.02 -8.05 -13.48
CA LEU A 269 28.44 -8.62 -14.71
C LEU A 269 29.11 -7.98 -15.92
N GLN A 270 29.64 -8.78 -16.80
CA GLN A 270 30.40 -8.31 -17.99
C GLN A 270 29.52 -7.69 -19.08
N CYS A 271 28.21 -7.92 -19.04
CA CYS A 271 27.27 -7.35 -19.99
C CYS A 271 26.82 -5.94 -19.58
N SER A 272 26.39 -5.16 -20.55
CA SER A 272 25.77 -3.86 -20.32
C SER A 272 24.53 -3.99 -19.44
N HIS A 273 24.47 -3.22 -18.37
CA HIS A 273 23.32 -3.21 -17.46
C HIS A 273 23.11 -1.84 -16.84
N SER A 274 21.90 -1.59 -16.35
CA SER A 274 21.45 -0.31 -15.82
C SER A 274 20.96 -0.39 -14.38
N THR A 275 20.83 -1.59 -13.83
CA THR A 275 20.26 -1.85 -12.50
C THR A 275 21.20 -2.66 -11.64
N ASP A 276 20.87 -2.86 -10.37
CA ASP A 276 21.57 -3.81 -9.51
C ASP A 276 21.51 -5.24 -10.09
N VAL A 277 22.36 -6.10 -9.59
CA VAL A 277 22.48 -7.50 -10.01
C VAL A 277 21.82 -8.44 -9.01
N PHE A 278 21.30 -9.56 -9.51
CA PHE A 278 20.50 -10.52 -8.75
C PHE A 278 20.85 -11.95 -9.16
N PRO A 279 20.54 -12.98 -8.33
CA PRO A 279 20.59 -14.35 -8.77
C PRO A 279 19.57 -14.61 -9.90
N SER A 280 19.83 -15.66 -10.70
CA SER A 280 18.97 -16.01 -11.82
C SER A 280 18.33 -17.40 -11.61
N LEU A 281 18.58 -18.33 -12.53
CA LEU A 281 17.99 -19.66 -12.51
C LEU A 281 18.50 -20.47 -11.30
N THR A 282 17.58 -21.12 -10.59
CA THR A 282 17.89 -21.91 -9.40
C THR A 282 17.15 -23.24 -9.43
N VAL A 283 17.82 -24.28 -8.95
CA VAL A 283 17.26 -25.62 -8.72
C VAL A 283 16.89 -25.74 -7.24
N ALA A 284 15.69 -26.15 -6.97
CA ALA A 284 15.20 -26.43 -5.63
C ALA A 284 14.51 -27.78 -5.55
N SER A 285 14.49 -28.40 -4.38
CA SER A 285 13.75 -29.63 -4.09
C SER A 285 12.54 -29.33 -3.20
N LEU A 286 11.49 -30.10 -3.36
CA LEU A 286 10.38 -30.09 -2.42
C LEU A 286 10.81 -30.80 -1.12
N GLN A 287 10.15 -30.44 -0.02
CA GLN A 287 10.45 -31.00 1.31
C GLN A 287 10.19 -32.53 1.39
N LYS A 288 9.25 -33.05 0.60
CA LYS A 288 8.92 -34.47 0.52
C LYS A 288 10.01 -35.34 -0.10
N THR A 289 10.93 -34.74 -0.88
CA THR A 289 11.98 -35.45 -1.61
C THR A 289 13.02 -35.96 -0.63
N ASP A 290 13.32 -37.25 -0.69
CA ASP A 290 14.26 -37.89 0.23
C ASP A 290 15.71 -37.37 0.04
N GLY A 291 16.51 -37.47 1.12
CA GLY A 291 17.86 -36.91 1.16
C GLY A 291 18.84 -37.55 0.17
N ASN A 292 18.68 -38.84 -0.17
CA ASN A 292 19.54 -39.50 -1.14
C ASN A 292 19.25 -39.00 -2.56
N THR A 293 17.97 -38.83 -2.90
CA THR A 293 17.55 -38.26 -4.18
C THR A 293 18.00 -36.80 -4.28
N GLN A 294 17.92 -35.99 -3.20
CA GLN A 294 18.48 -34.62 -3.17
C GLN A 294 20.02 -34.64 -3.37
N LYS A 295 20.73 -35.54 -2.69
CA LYS A 295 22.18 -35.68 -2.82
C LYS A 295 22.59 -36.06 -4.27
N THR A 296 21.87 -37.00 -4.88
CA THR A 296 22.13 -37.42 -6.28
C THR A 296 21.96 -36.24 -7.22
N MET A 297 20.87 -35.45 -7.06
CA MET A 297 20.66 -34.24 -7.85
C MET A 297 21.78 -33.22 -7.67
N ALA A 298 22.14 -32.88 -6.44
CA ALA A 298 23.21 -31.94 -6.15
C ALA A 298 24.56 -32.40 -6.76
N THR A 299 24.90 -33.71 -6.61
CA THR A 299 26.10 -34.28 -7.18
C THR A 299 26.09 -34.21 -8.71
N ALA A 300 24.96 -34.51 -9.35
CA ALA A 300 24.82 -34.42 -10.80
C ALA A 300 25.11 -33.00 -11.32
N LEU A 301 24.56 -31.99 -10.62
CA LEU A 301 24.72 -30.60 -11.02
C LEU A 301 26.14 -30.07 -10.77
N TYR A 302 26.72 -30.31 -9.60
CA TYR A 302 28.05 -29.78 -9.24
C TYR A 302 29.17 -30.45 -9.98
N LEU A 303 29.05 -31.74 -10.34
CA LEU A 303 30.01 -32.46 -11.11
C LEU A 303 29.73 -32.45 -12.64
N MET A 304 28.85 -31.56 -13.07
CA MET A 304 28.61 -31.40 -14.50
C MET A 304 29.91 -30.91 -15.18
N PRO A 305 30.38 -31.61 -16.22
CA PRO A 305 31.61 -31.22 -16.92
C PRO A 305 31.48 -29.83 -17.54
N HIS A 306 32.48 -28.98 -17.36
CA HIS A 306 32.54 -27.63 -17.94
C HIS A 306 34.01 -27.32 -18.37
N THR A 307 34.16 -26.55 -19.41
CA THR A 307 35.46 -26.16 -19.97
C THR A 307 36.05 -24.89 -19.36
N GLY A 308 35.43 -24.33 -18.32
CA GLY A 308 35.75 -23.02 -17.72
C GLY A 308 35.35 -21.81 -18.56
N LYS A 309 34.86 -22.03 -19.79
CA LYS A 309 34.28 -21.02 -20.67
C LYS A 309 32.79 -21.23 -20.89
N GLU A 310 32.19 -22.06 -20.08
CA GLU A 310 30.77 -22.42 -20.15
C GLU A 310 30.09 -22.15 -18.81
N ALA A 311 28.77 -21.96 -18.87
CA ALA A 311 27.99 -21.87 -17.68
C ALA A 311 28.03 -23.17 -16.86
N GLN A 312 27.88 -23.04 -15.55
CA GLN A 312 27.91 -24.16 -14.60
C GLN A 312 26.83 -23.99 -13.52
N TRP A 313 26.59 -25.05 -12.78
CA TRP A 313 25.84 -25.00 -11.55
C TRP A 313 26.80 -24.79 -10.37
N ALA A 314 26.45 -23.90 -9.48
CA ALA A 314 27.21 -23.60 -8.27
C ALA A 314 26.34 -23.69 -7.03
N LEU A 315 26.90 -23.45 -5.84
CA LEU A 315 26.16 -23.38 -4.59
C LEU A 315 24.98 -22.42 -4.71
N PRO A 316 23.87 -22.66 -3.97
CA PRO A 316 22.70 -21.83 -4.03
C PRO A 316 23.01 -20.36 -3.74
N ALA A 317 22.49 -19.48 -4.57
CA ALA A 317 22.54 -18.04 -4.35
C ALA A 317 21.65 -17.63 -3.17
N SER A 318 21.98 -16.48 -2.57
CA SER A 318 21.10 -15.87 -1.58
C SER A 318 19.86 -15.27 -2.26
N MET A 319 18.67 -15.61 -1.78
CA MET A 319 17.41 -15.03 -2.27
C MET A 319 17.06 -13.70 -1.59
N GLN A 320 17.87 -13.21 -0.66
CA GLN A 320 17.58 -12.00 0.11
C GLN A 320 17.36 -10.78 -0.79
N SER A 321 18.24 -10.56 -1.76
CA SER A 321 18.10 -9.44 -2.70
C SER A 321 16.80 -9.49 -3.53
N VAL A 322 16.35 -10.69 -3.88
CA VAL A 322 15.08 -10.91 -4.57
C VAL A 322 13.89 -10.61 -3.66
N LEU A 323 13.96 -11.01 -2.40
CA LEU A 323 12.94 -10.70 -1.40
C LEU A 323 12.84 -9.19 -1.13
N ASP A 324 13.97 -8.47 -1.18
CA ASP A 324 14.01 -7.01 -1.05
C ASP A 324 13.27 -6.32 -2.23
N VAL A 325 13.36 -6.88 -3.45
CA VAL A 325 12.56 -6.43 -4.60
C VAL A 325 11.06 -6.58 -4.30
N PHE A 326 10.63 -7.75 -3.81
CA PHE A 326 9.23 -8.02 -3.49
C PHE A 326 8.73 -7.12 -2.37
N TYR A 327 9.51 -6.95 -1.33
CA TYR A 327 9.18 -6.07 -0.20
C TYR A 327 8.98 -4.63 -0.66
N ARG A 328 9.93 -4.10 -1.45
CA ARG A 328 9.90 -2.72 -1.94
C ARG A 328 8.74 -2.47 -2.90
N LEU A 329 8.49 -3.38 -3.81
CA LEU A 329 7.40 -3.29 -4.78
C LEU A 329 6.05 -3.72 -4.19
N LYS A 330 6.05 -4.29 -2.99
CA LYS A 330 4.85 -4.80 -2.28
C LYS A 330 4.09 -5.83 -3.11
N ILE A 331 4.82 -6.76 -3.73
CA ILE A 331 4.27 -7.83 -4.59
C ILE A 331 4.53 -9.22 -3.98
N GLY A 332 3.90 -10.25 -4.55
CA GLY A 332 4.04 -11.63 -4.09
C GLY A 332 3.74 -11.78 -2.59
N PRO A 333 4.63 -12.39 -1.80
CA PRO A 333 4.43 -12.60 -0.36
C PRO A 333 4.19 -11.32 0.45
N TYR A 334 4.59 -10.16 -0.08
CA TYR A 334 4.45 -8.84 0.56
C TYR A 334 3.29 -8.02 0.03
N GLN A 335 2.39 -8.59 -0.77
CA GLN A 335 1.24 -7.89 -1.36
C GLN A 335 0.32 -7.29 -0.28
N TYR A 336 0.25 -7.90 0.90
CA TYR A 336 -0.49 -7.37 2.04
C TYR A 336 -0.01 -5.98 2.50
N LEU A 337 1.23 -5.58 2.17
CA LEU A 337 1.76 -4.24 2.45
C LEU A 337 1.19 -3.16 1.51
N ALA A 338 0.67 -3.55 0.35
CA ALA A 338 0.02 -2.63 -0.58
C ALA A 338 -1.40 -2.29 -0.16
N GLN A 339 -2.05 -3.15 0.61
CA GLN A 339 -3.40 -2.93 1.11
C GLN A 339 -3.33 -2.02 2.33
N TRP A 340 -3.95 -0.83 2.20
CA TRP A 340 -4.11 0.08 3.32
C TRP A 340 -5.11 -0.52 4.32
N SER A 341 -4.63 -1.01 5.45
CA SER A 341 -5.48 -1.56 6.49
C SER A 341 -5.60 -0.55 7.64
N ILE A 342 -6.83 -0.13 7.93
CA ILE A 342 -7.14 0.72 9.10
C ILE A 342 -6.61 0.08 10.38
N GLN A 343 -6.70 -1.24 10.53
CA GLN A 343 -6.20 -1.97 11.69
C GLN A 343 -4.68 -1.83 11.86
N ARG A 344 -3.94 -1.85 10.76
CA ARG A 344 -2.48 -1.70 10.78
C ARG A 344 -2.09 -0.26 11.11
N PHE A 345 -2.74 0.72 10.48
CA PHE A 345 -2.54 2.14 10.78
C PHE A 345 -2.78 2.44 12.27
N VAL A 346 -3.89 1.92 12.83
CA VAL A 346 -4.22 2.08 14.25
C VAL A 346 -3.20 1.39 15.16
N LYS A 347 -2.69 0.21 14.79
CA LYS A 347 -1.66 -0.49 15.59
C LYS A 347 -0.29 0.19 15.55
N GLU A 348 0.14 0.64 14.38
CA GLU A 348 1.45 1.30 14.19
C GLU A 348 1.48 2.70 14.81
N ASN A 349 0.36 3.40 14.83
CA ASN A 349 0.23 4.77 15.37
C ASN A 349 -0.73 4.82 16.57
N ALA A 350 -0.77 3.77 17.40
CA ALA A 350 -1.74 3.65 18.49
C ALA A 350 -1.72 4.83 19.47
N ALA A 351 -0.54 5.36 19.77
CA ALA A 351 -0.38 6.52 20.65
C ALA A 351 -0.93 7.81 20.02
N GLU A 352 -0.66 8.06 18.75
CA GLU A 352 -1.12 9.25 18.03
C GLU A 352 -2.64 9.19 17.80
N VAL A 353 -3.17 8.03 17.46
CA VAL A 353 -4.62 7.80 17.31
C VAL A 353 -5.33 8.00 18.64
N ALA A 354 -4.77 7.51 19.75
CA ALA A 354 -5.33 7.72 21.09
C ALA A 354 -5.35 9.20 21.46
N VAL A 355 -4.27 9.95 21.22
CA VAL A 355 -4.20 11.40 21.46
C VAL A 355 -5.24 12.14 20.60
N ALA A 356 -5.36 11.80 19.32
CA ALA A 356 -6.36 12.38 18.43
C ALA A 356 -7.80 12.12 18.91
N LEU A 357 -8.10 10.90 19.37
CA LEU A 357 -9.42 10.55 19.94
C LEU A 357 -9.73 11.34 21.22
N ILE A 358 -8.75 11.47 22.12
CA ILE A 358 -8.89 12.26 23.34
C ILE A 358 -9.15 13.73 22.99
N PHE A 359 -8.43 14.27 22.02
CA PHE A 359 -8.63 15.65 21.55
C PHE A 359 -10.04 15.85 20.97
N ILE A 360 -10.51 14.93 20.14
CA ILE A 360 -11.88 14.97 19.57
C ILE A 360 -12.92 14.92 20.69
N LEU A 361 -12.76 14.01 21.67
CA LEU A 361 -13.66 13.92 22.82
C LEU A 361 -13.67 15.20 23.64
N MET A 362 -12.52 15.83 23.85
CA MET A 362 -12.42 17.12 24.55
C MET A 362 -13.17 18.23 23.80
N VAL A 363 -13.00 18.32 22.48
CA VAL A 363 -13.71 19.33 21.65
C VAL A 363 -15.21 19.11 21.67
N VAL A 364 -15.67 17.85 21.53
CA VAL A 364 -17.10 17.51 21.60
C VAL A 364 -17.68 17.82 22.96
N SER A 365 -16.99 17.47 24.03
CA SER A 365 -17.37 17.77 25.41
C SER A 365 -17.48 19.29 25.66
N TYR A 366 -16.48 20.03 25.20
CA TYR A 366 -16.50 21.52 25.30
C TYR A 366 -17.67 22.14 24.51
N ALA A 367 -17.92 21.65 23.29
CA ALA A 367 -19.07 22.09 22.49
C ALA A 367 -20.40 21.77 23.16
N ALA A 368 -20.54 20.60 23.78
CA ALA A 368 -21.72 20.21 24.53
C ALA A 368 -21.96 21.14 25.77
N VAL A 369 -20.92 21.46 26.53
CA VAL A 369 -20.99 22.39 27.67
C VAL A 369 -21.37 23.79 27.20
N LEU A 370 -20.78 24.28 26.11
CA LEU A 370 -21.15 25.58 25.52
C LEU A 370 -22.61 25.59 25.09
N GLN A 371 -23.11 24.56 24.43
CA GLN A 371 -24.53 24.47 24.06
C GLN A 371 -25.44 24.46 25.27
N MET A 372 -25.09 23.74 26.34
CA MET A 372 -25.87 23.77 27.60
C MET A 372 -25.89 25.16 28.24
N MET A 373 -24.75 25.85 28.29
CA MET A 373 -24.67 27.22 28.82
C MET A 373 -25.50 28.20 27.99
N VAL A 374 -25.40 28.12 26.67
CA VAL A 374 -26.21 28.98 25.78
C VAL A 374 -27.68 28.69 25.96
N ARG A 375 -28.12 27.43 26.01
CA ARG A 375 -29.52 27.05 26.27
C ARG A 375 -30.01 27.56 27.60
N ARG A 376 -29.22 27.44 28.69
CA ARG A 376 -29.59 27.98 30.02
C ARG A 376 -29.75 29.49 29.99
N LYS A 377 -28.80 30.22 29.37
CA LYS A 377 -28.89 31.69 29.27
C LYS A 377 -30.04 32.15 28.38
N THR A 378 -30.32 31.46 27.26
CA THR A 378 -31.46 31.81 26.40
C THR A 378 -32.79 31.52 27.05
N LEU A 379 -32.93 30.45 27.85
CA LEU A 379 -34.13 30.18 28.64
C LEU A 379 -34.32 31.22 29.73
N ALA A 380 -33.28 31.60 30.46
CA ALA A 380 -33.35 32.66 31.48
C ALA A 380 -33.74 34.02 30.87
N LEU A 381 -33.14 34.36 29.72
CA LEU A 381 -33.48 35.59 29.01
C LEU A 381 -34.93 35.60 28.52
N ARG A 382 -35.42 34.50 27.96
CA ARG A 382 -36.83 34.36 27.54
C ARG A 382 -37.78 34.54 28.72
N LYS A 383 -37.46 33.95 29.88
CA LYS A 383 -38.24 34.07 31.08
C LYS A 383 -38.30 35.55 31.57
N SER A 384 -37.14 36.21 31.61
CA SER A 384 -37.07 37.64 31.98
C SER A 384 -37.83 38.56 31.00
N MET A 385 -37.76 38.25 29.68
CA MET A 385 -38.53 39.00 28.69
C MET A 385 -40.05 38.80 28.85
N GLN A 386 -40.49 37.58 29.16
CA GLN A 386 -41.90 37.29 29.43
C GLN A 386 -42.39 38.00 30.69
N GLU A 387 -41.61 38.03 31.76
CA GLU A 387 -41.93 38.79 33.00
C GLU A 387 -41.99 40.25 32.68
N ARG A 388 -41.06 40.82 31.93
CA ARG A 388 -41.14 42.24 31.52
C ARG A 388 -42.41 42.56 30.71
N GLN A 389 -42.77 41.72 29.77
CA GLN A 389 -43.99 41.90 28.98
C GLN A 389 -45.23 41.82 29.83
N ARG A 390 -45.27 40.94 30.85
CA ARG A 390 -46.38 40.92 31.82
C ARG A 390 -46.48 42.22 32.61
N TYR A 391 -45.36 42.74 33.14
CA TYR A 391 -45.38 44.07 33.87
C TYR A 391 -45.80 45.21 32.95
N GLU A 392 -45.37 45.24 31.71
CA GLU A 392 -45.78 46.25 30.74
C GLU A 392 -47.29 46.17 30.44
N GLN A 393 -47.84 44.94 30.31
CA GLN A 393 -49.27 44.74 30.16
C GLN A 393 -50.05 45.14 31.39
N GLU A 394 -49.58 44.83 32.60
CA GLU A 394 -50.21 45.26 33.85
C GLU A 394 -50.17 46.78 33.99
N ILE A 395 -49.05 47.43 33.66
CA ILE A 395 -48.95 48.89 33.68
C ILE A 395 -49.90 49.51 32.64
N ALA A 396 -49.98 48.94 31.44
CA ALA A 396 -50.93 49.43 30.42
C ALA A 396 -52.36 49.28 30.86
N ALA A 397 -52.75 48.12 31.40
CA ALA A 397 -54.09 47.89 31.94
C ALA A 397 -54.43 48.87 33.13
N SER A 398 -53.44 49.07 34.02
CA SER A 398 -53.64 50.05 35.14
C SER A 398 -53.79 51.46 34.61
N ARG A 399 -53.03 51.87 33.60
CA ARG A 399 -53.21 53.23 32.97
C ARG A 399 -54.57 53.38 32.30
N GLU A 400 -55.04 52.34 31.60
CA GLU A 400 -56.39 52.33 31.01
C GLU A 400 -57.48 52.46 32.10
N HIS A 401 -57.29 51.72 33.21
CA HIS A 401 -58.22 51.78 34.33
C HIS A 401 -58.23 53.16 34.98
N ILE A 402 -57.05 53.77 35.20
CA ILE A 402 -56.96 55.15 35.73
C ILE A 402 -57.61 56.13 34.74
N ALA A 403 -57.35 56.04 33.46
CA ALA A 403 -57.95 56.88 32.43
C ALA A 403 -59.49 56.71 32.37
N ALA A 404 -59.98 55.47 32.58
CA ALA A 404 -61.45 55.24 32.70
C ALA A 404 -62.06 55.89 33.95
N ILE A 405 -61.33 55.78 35.08
CA ILE A 405 -61.80 56.47 36.33
C ILE A 405 -61.79 57.99 36.17
N GLU A 406 -60.74 58.57 35.57
CA GLU A 406 -60.69 59.99 35.29
C GLU A 406 -61.84 60.44 34.38
N ARG A 407 -62.11 59.70 33.28
CA ARG A 407 -63.27 59.99 32.41
C ARG A 407 -64.58 59.92 33.17
N THR A 408 -64.72 58.87 34.00
CA THR A 408 -65.97 58.74 34.82
C THR A 408 -66.06 59.83 35.87
N GLY A 409 -64.93 60.22 36.48
CA GLY A 409 -64.84 61.30 37.41
C GLY A 409 -65.22 62.67 36.78
N ILE A 410 -64.71 62.95 35.58
CA ILE A 410 -65.01 64.13 34.80
C ILE A 410 -66.54 64.18 34.45
N ILE A 411 -67.05 63.02 33.99
CA ILE A 411 -68.50 62.90 33.69
C ILE A 411 -69.31 63.06 34.95
N GLY A 412 -68.82 62.51 36.08
CA GLY A 412 -69.47 62.70 37.39
C GLY A 412 -69.53 64.19 37.85
N GLN A 413 -68.40 64.91 37.69
CA GLN A 413 -68.34 66.34 37.97
C GLN A 413 -69.21 67.17 37.02
N MET A 414 -69.15 66.84 35.69
CA MET A 414 -70.06 67.53 34.74
C MET A 414 -71.53 67.18 34.99
N SER A 415 -71.84 65.93 35.33
CA SER A 415 -73.21 65.52 35.66
C SER A 415 -73.70 66.21 36.92
N SER A 416 -72.84 66.41 37.93
CA SER A 416 -73.18 67.16 39.15
C SER A 416 -73.40 68.65 38.84
N MET A 417 -72.58 69.21 37.94
CA MET A 417 -72.76 70.63 37.55
C MET A 417 -74.00 70.84 36.68
N ILE A 418 -74.24 69.90 35.74
CA ILE A 418 -75.46 69.90 34.92
C ILE A 418 -76.71 69.63 35.77
N ALA A 419 -76.63 68.71 36.73
CA ALA A 419 -77.71 68.44 37.65
C ALA A 419 -78.03 69.66 38.54
N HIS A 420 -76.99 70.44 38.88
CA HIS A 420 -77.20 71.67 39.62
C HIS A 420 -77.78 72.80 38.77
N GLU A 421 -77.38 72.94 37.50
CA GLU A 421 -77.96 73.93 36.58
C GLU A 421 -79.34 73.55 36.04
N LEU A 422 -79.61 72.21 35.92
CA LEU A 422 -80.96 71.76 35.53
C LEU A 422 -81.98 71.72 36.65
N LYS A 423 -81.54 71.82 37.91
CA LYS A 423 -82.45 71.88 39.05
C LYS A 423 -83.09 73.26 39.25
N GLN A 424 -82.56 74.29 38.57
CA GLN A 424 -83.14 75.64 38.63
C GLN A 424 -84.35 75.85 37.69
N PRO A 425 -84.46 75.25 36.46
CA PRO A 425 -85.69 75.50 35.66
C PRO A 425 -86.79 74.44 35.79
N LEU A 426 -86.57 73.26 36.47
CA LEU A 426 -87.53 72.16 36.55
C LEU A 426 -88.33 72.10 37.86
N GLY A 427 -88.27 73.13 38.69
CA GLY A 427 -89.24 73.33 39.84
C GLY A 427 -90.65 73.69 39.46
N ALA A 428 -90.99 73.71 38.17
CA ALA A 428 -92.26 74.28 37.74
C ALA A 428 -93.07 73.40 36.77
N ILE A 429 -92.94 72.10 36.69
CA ILE A 429 -93.97 71.29 36.01
C ILE A 429 -94.02 69.89 36.64
N ASN A 430 -95.10 69.75 37.39
CA ASN A 430 -95.58 68.54 38.02
C ASN A 430 -96.53 67.79 37.07
N LEU A 431 -96.68 66.50 37.29
CA LEU A 431 -97.77 65.62 36.90
C LEU A 431 -97.66 64.81 35.58
N SER A 432 -97.49 63.55 35.78
CA SER A 432 -98.50 62.59 35.34
C SER A 432 -97.92 61.37 34.54
N SER A 433 -98.21 60.25 35.14
CA SER A 433 -98.62 58.97 34.59
C SER A 433 -97.56 57.86 34.29
N ARG A 434 -97.55 56.95 35.14
CA ARG A 434 -97.51 55.46 35.19
C ARG A 434 -97.56 54.69 33.89
N PRO A 435 -97.41 53.31 33.95
CA PRO A 435 -96.23 52.44 33.75
C PRO A 435 -96.42 51.37 32.65
N LEU A 436 -95.48 50.48 32.45
CA LEU A 436 -95.65 49.03 32.05
C LEU A 436 -94.31 48.47 31.63
N VAL A 437 -93.70 47.54 32.36
CA VAL A 437 -93.82 46.08 32.44
C VAL A 437 -93.26 45.33 31.26
N MET A 438 -92.50 44.32 31.62
CA MET A 438 -92.08 43.07 30.94
C MET A 438 -90.77 43.15 30.14
N SER A 439 -89.86 42.29 30.38
CA SER A 439 -89.70 40.88 30.76
C SER A 439 -88.86 40.18 29.74
N THR A 440 -87.95 39.29 30.28
CA THR A 440 -87.44 38.05 29.69
C THR A 440 -86.48 38.18 28.52
N ALA A 441 -85.46 37.40 28.38
CA ALA A 441 -84.92 36.15 28.91
C ALA A 441 -83.64 35.86 28.20
N CYS A 442 -82.70 35.37 28.92
CA CYS A 442 -82.15 34.04 28.77
C CYS A 442 -81.53 33.66 27.42
N SER A 443 -80.32 33.28 27.39
CA SER A 443 -79.73 31.97 27.28
C SER A 443 -78.37 32.02 26.62
N ARG A 444 -77.36 31.50 27.33
CA ARG A 444 -76.58 30.29 27.06
C ARG A 444 -75.97 30.21 25.68
N LEU A 445 -74.67 30.03 25.65
CA LEU A 445 -73.97 28.75 25.49
C LEU A 445 -72.46 28.94 25.38
N GLU A 446 -71.82 28.17 26.21
CA GLU A 446 -70.41 27.75 26.10
C GLU A 446 -70.16 26.87 24.82
N PRO A 447 -69.05 26.21 24.76
CA PRO A 447 -67.68 26.58 24.47
C PRO A 447 -67.18 25.81 23.25
N CYS A 448 -65.85 25.90 22.87
CA CYS A 448 -65.03 24.80 22.36
C CYS A 448 -63.57 25.22 22.13
N ALA A 449 -62.72 24.56 22.82
CA ALA A 449 -61.38 24.34 22.35
C ALA A 449 -61.39 23.26 21.25
N PRO A 450 -60.40 23.12 20.40
CA PRO A 450 -59.30 22.21 20.63
C PRO A 450 -57.96 22.72 20.10
N SER A 451 -56.86 22.26 20.72
CA SER A 451 -56.06 21.06 20.41
C SER A 451 -55.10 21.18 19.23
N ALA A 452 -53.87 21.13 19.59
CA ALA A 452 -52.70 20.34 19.06
C ALA A 452 -52.43 20.29 17.55
N ALA A 453 -51.27 20.69 17.21
CA ALA A 453 -50.19 19.84 16.65
C ALA A 453 -48.85 20.55 16.86
#